data_a30841d73fcc9e8177e3d5c47fd7e71f
#
_entry.id   a30841d73fcc9e8177e3d5c47fd7e71f
#
_cell.length_a   1.000
_cell.length_b   1.000
_cell.length_c   1.000
_cell.angle_alpha   90.00
_cell.angle_beta   90.00
_cell.angle_gamma   90.00
#
_symmetry.space_group_name_H-M   'P 1'
#
loop_
_entity.id
_entity.type
_entity.pdbx_description
1 polymer ?
#
loop_
_entity_poly.entity_id
_entity_poly.type
_entity_poly.pdbx_seq_one_letter_code
_entity_poly.pdbx_strand_id
1 'polypeptide(L)'
;MLKGVGASAGIGIGKVICIREQNLDYSQVQYQGREQEKARLKQAVETFCEKTQRMAEDIRQRVGQKESEILSGQVMMLSDPFMVSQMEDAIQSGSCAEAAVDTVCQMYIEMFSNVEDELMKQRATDIGDIKTRMLRLLLGVESVDMASLPKGTVLAAKDLTPSMTVGLQKENVSAIITEVGGKTSHSAILARALEIPAVLGIPDALQQLTDGQTAIVDGATGQVLTEPDAETLYHYTKLQEEQLCQKAMLSIYRDKPTTDASGRSYQLYANIGSVMEAQAALENGAEGIGLFRTEFLFMDRPAMPDEEEQLEAYSSVSHLMKGKEVIIRTLDVGGDKEVSYLKMGSEQNPFLVWRAIRYCLSEQPLFKTQLRALLRAGAQERNIKIMLPLVTGVQEIRAARSLLEECKQELSREGLEYDPKIALGVMIETPAAALTADLMAKEADFFSIGTNDLTQYTIAVDRGNAKVEQLYTTLHPAVLRSIRGIIHAAKQAKIPVGMCGESAADPLLMQFGLDEFSVSASSVLKTRKTISEWNREQVEQVAEQAMQLSTPQELDEYLHRACNHSL
;
A
#
# COMPACT_ATOMS: atom_id res chain seq x y z
N MET A 1 -1.12 22.37 -20.19
CA MET A 1 -1.27 21.81 -18.83
C MET A 1 -2.22 20.62 -18.89
N LEU A 2 -1.77 19.46 -18.45
CA LEU A 2 -2.57 18.24 -18.39
C LEU A 2 -2.88 17.94 -16.90
N LYS A 3 -3.97 17.21 -16.64
CA LYS A 3 -4.39 16.85 -15.28
C LYS A 3 -4.81 15.40 -15.24
N GLY A 4 -4.29 14.69 -14.25
CA GLY A 4 -4.58 13.29 -13.96
C GLY A 4 -4.67 13.04 -12.47
N VAL A 5 -4.54 11.78 -12.09
CA VAL A 5 -4.53 11.34 -10.71
C VAL A 5 -3.10 11.36 -10.18
N GLY A 6 -2.82 12.16 -9.15
CA GLY A 6 -1.54 12.10 -8.44
C GLY A 6 -1.40 10.73 -7.73
N ALA A 7 -0.42 9.94 -8.16
CA ALA A 7 -0.26 8.57 -7.71
C ALA A 7 0.98 8.34 -6.84
N SER A 8 2.03 9.13 -7.06
CA SER A 8 3.26 9.14 -6.25
C SER A 8 3.73 10.58 -6.12
N ALA A 9 3.82 11.06 -4.88
CA ALA A 9 4.14 12.45 -4.59
C ALA A 9 5.58 12.82 -4.97
N GLY A 10 5.80 14.10 -5.24
CA GLY A 10 7.08 14.68 -5.63
C GLY A 10 7.00 15.49 -6.91
N ILE A 11 8.07 16.18 -7.24
CA ILE A 11 8.20 16.97 -8.46
C ILE A 11 9.26 16.33 -9.35
N GLY A 12 8.87 15.92 -10.56
CA GLY A 12 9.78 15.42 -11.58
C GLY A 12 9.90 16.40 -12.73
N ILE A 13 11.13 16.75 -13.10
CA ILE A 13 11.42 17.65 -14.21
C ILE A 13 12.36 16.93 -15.18
N GLY A 14 12.02 16.94 -16.46
CA GLY A 14 12.86 16.26 -17.44
C GLY A 14 12.35 16.30 -18.86
N LYS A 15 13.01 15.51 -19.71
CA LYS A 15 12.64 15.33 -21.13
C LYS A 15 11.68 14.16 -21.26
N VAL A 16 10.57 14.39 -21.97
CA VAL A 16 9.56 13.36 -22.22
C VAL A 16 10.11 12.31 -23.19
N ILE A 17 9.91 11.06 -22.84
CA ILE A 17 10.07 9.90 -23.75
C ILE A 17 8.73 9.16 -23.76
N CYS A 18 8.10 9.10 -24.93
CA CYS A 18 6.83 8.43 -25.11
C CYS A 18 7.06 6.98 -25.55
N ILE A 19 6.64 6.05 -24.72
CA ILE A 19 6.58 4.64 -25.11
C ILE A 19 5.23 4.40 -25.82
N ARG A 20 5.27 4.44 -27.12
CA ARG A 20 4.11 4.13 -27.96
C ARG A 20 4.09 2.66 -28.29
N GLU A 21 2.91 2.06 -28.32
CA GLU A 21 2.73 0.70 -28.83
C GLU A 21 3.20 0.69 -30.30
N GLN A 22 4.24 -0.08 -30.56
CA GLN A 22 4.68 -0.31 -31.94
C GLN A 22 3.58 -1.12 -32.64
N ASN A 23 3.16 -0.66 -33.82
CA ASN A 23 2.26 -1.45 -34.64
C ASN A 23 3.03 -2.71 -35.11
N LEU A 24 2.74 -3.85 -34.48
CA LEU A 24 3.34 -5.14 -34.80
C LEU A 24 2.62 -5.71 -36.03
N ASP A 25 2.84 -5.08 -37.19
CA ASP A 25 2.22 -5.49 -38.45
C ASP A 25 2.87 -6.78 -38.96
N TYR A 26 2.09 -7.85 -38.99
CA TYR A 26 2.47 -9.15 -39.55
C TYR A 26 1.77 -9.46 -40.88
N SER A 27 1.10 -8.46 -41.48
CA SER A 27 0.35 -8.63 -42.77
C SER A 27 1.21 -9.14 -43.92
N GLN A 28 2.52 -8.90 -43.88
CA GLN A 28 3.49 -9.36 -44.85
C GLN A 28 4.10 -10.73 -44.56
N VAL A 29 3.80 -11.32 -43.38
CA VAL A 29 4.32 -12.63 -42.99
C VAL A 29 3.60 -13.71 -43.79
N GLN A 30 4.36 -14.46 -44.58
CA GLN A 30 3.80 -15.57 -45.38
C GLN A 30 3.81 -16.86 -44.55
N TYR A 31 2.74 -17.61 -44.61
CA TYR A 31 2.63 -18.93 -44.02
C TYR A 31 3.64 -19.90 -44.65
N GLN A 32 4.54 -20.45 -43.83
CA GLN A 32 5.66 -21.28 -44.28
C GLN A 32 5.37 -22.79 -44.21
N GLY A 33 4.17 -23.18 -43.86
CA GLY A 33 3.78 -24.57 -43.70
C GLY A 33 3.64 -24.98 -42.23
N ARG A 34 2.77 -25.96 -42.00
CA ARG A 34 2.29 -26.35 -40.65
C ARG A 34 3.42 -26.67 -39.67
N GLU A 35 4.36 -27.49 -40.06
CA GLU A 35 5.45 -27.93 -39.17
C GLU A 35 6.39 -26.78 -38.81
N GLN A 36 6.66 -25.91 -39.76
CA GLN A 36 7.56 -24.77 -39.55
C GLN A 36 6.91 -23.69 -38.67
N GLU A 37 5.62 -23.42 -38.86
CA GLU A 37 4.89 -22.47 -38.01
C GLU A 37 4.74 -22.97 -36.57
N LYS A 38 4.46 -24.28 -36.39
CA LYS A 38 4.45 -24.91 -35.05
C LYS A 38 5.81 -24.84 -34.38
N ALA A 39 6.89 -25.05 -35.10
CA ALA A 39 8.25 -24.96 -34.55
C ALA A 39 8.58 -23.51 -34.13
N ARG A 40 8.18 -22.51 -34.95
CA ARG A 40 8.34 -21.07 -34.61
C ARG A 40 7.55 -20.71 -33.35
N LEU A 41 6.28 -21.13 -33.27
CA LEU A 41 5.43 -20.89 -32.09
C LEU A 41 6.06 -21.51 -30.84
N LYS A 42 6.45 -22.77 -30.90
CA LYS A 42 7.08 -23.49 -29.78
C LYS A 42 8.34 -22.79 -29.29
N GLN A 43 9.24 -22.41 -30.18
CA GLN A 43 10.46 -21.69 -29.85
C GLN A 43 10.16 -20.33 -29.22
N ALA A 44 9.14 -19.61 -29.71
CA ALA A 44 8.74 -18.33 -29.14
C ALA A 44 8.16 -18.49 -27.72
N VAL A 45 7.33 -19.52 -27.47
CA VAL A 45 6.78 -19.86 -26.13
C VAL A 45 7.92 -20.19 -25.16
N GLU A 46 8.86 -21.07 -25.55
CA GLU A 46 10.00 -21.43 -24.71
C GLU A 46 10.85 -20.19 -24.38
N THR A 47 11.17 -19.36 -25.38
CA THR A 47 11.94 -18.13 -25.18
C THR A 47 11.20 -17.11 -24.28
N PHE A 48 9.88 -16.99 -24.45
CA PHE A 48 9.05 -16.13 -23.60
C PHE A 48 9.11 -16.60 -22.14
N CYS A 49 8.88 -17.89 -21.89
CA CYS A 49 8.89 -18.46 -20.55
C CYS A 49 10.24 -18.26 -19.85
N GLU A 50 11.35 -18.57 -20.54
CA GLU A 50 12.70 -18.39 -19.98
C GLU A 50 12.99 -16.92 -19.64
N LYS A 51 12.70 -16.01 -20.56
CA LYS A 51 12.92 -14.57 -20.33
C LYS A 51 12.03 -14.07 -19.19
N THR A 52 10.77 -14.47 -19.16
CA THR A 52 9.82 -14.00 -18.14
C THR A 52 10.16 -14.54 -16.75
N GLN A 53 10.63 -15.78 -16.63
CA GLN A 53 11.10 -16.32 -15.35
C GLN A 53 12.32 -15.57 -14.82
N ARG A 54 13.29 -15.21 -15.68
CA ARG A 54 14.43 -14.37 -15.27
C ARG A 54 13.97 -12.99 -14.82
N MET A 55 13.02 -12.39 -15.54
CA MET A 55 12.43 -11.12 -15.17
C MET A 55 11.69 -11.20 -13.82
N ALA A 56 10.96 -12.28 -13.57
CA ALA A 56 10.26 -12.51 -12.30
C ALA A 56 11.24 -12.59 -11.12
N GLU A 57 12.38 -13.27 -11.30
CA GLU A 57 13.40 -13.35 -10.26
C GLU A 57 14.08 -11.99 -9.99
N ASP A 58 14.37 -11.19 -11.03
CA ASP A 58 14.93 -9.84 -10.86
C ASP A 58 13.94 -8.90 -10.12
N ILE A 59 12.65 -8.94 -10.50
CA ILE A 59 11.60 -8.17 -9.80
C ILE A 59 11.45 -8.63 -8.36
N ARG A 60 11.49 -9.93 -8.10
CA ARG A 60 11.39 -10.46 -6.74
C ARG A 60 12.43 -9.85 -5.80
N GLN A 61 13.65 -9.68 -6.30
CA GLN A 61 14.76 -9.11 -5.51
C GLN A 61 14.67 -7.58 -5.37
N ARG A 62 14.11 -6.86 -6.35
CA ARG A 62 14.14 -5.39 -6.43
C ARG A 62 12.85 -4.72 -5.98
N VAL A 63 11.71 -5.34 -6.23
CA VAL A 63 10.39 -4.73 -6.03
C VAL A 63 9.54 -5.56 -5.05
N GLY A 64 9.53 -6.89 -5.17
CA GLY A 64 8.86 -7.76 -4.22
C GLY A 64 8.24 -9.01 -4.84
N GLN A 65 7.66 -9.84 -3.99
CA GLN A 65 7.13 -11.15 -4.39
C GLN A 65 5.84 -11.01 -5.21
N LYS A 66 4.94 -10.09 -4.83
CA LYS A 66 3.63 -9.90 -5.50
C LYS A 66 3.79 -9.52 -6.97
N GLU A 67 4.72 -8.62 -7.26
CA GLU A 67 5.03 -8.18 -8.63
C GLU A 67 5.69 -9.30 -9.44
N SER A 68 6.52 -10.13 -8.81
CA SER A 68 7.10 -11.33 -9.39
C SER A 68 6.03 -12.38 -9.73
N GLU A 69 5.01 -12.53 -8.89
CA GLU A 69 3.89 -13.47 -9.10
C GLU A 69 3.06 -13.13 -10.34
N ILE A 70 2.94 -11.86 -10.71
CA ILE A 70 2.26 -11.44 -11.93
C ILE A 70 2.98 -12.02 -13.15
N LEU A 71 4.31 -11.88 -13.23
CA LEU A 71 5.12 -12.44 -14.31
C LEU A 71 5.11 -13.98 -14.30
N SER A 72 5.16 -14.58 -13.12
CA SER A 72 5.03 -16.04 -12.97
C SER A 72 3.65 -16.51 -13.45
N GLY A 73 2.60 -15.74 -13.18
CA GLY A 73 1.25 -15.97 -13.69
C GLY A 73 1.17 -15.90 -15.22
N GLN A 74 1.89 -14.97 -15.86
CA GLN A 74 1.98 -14.91 -17.33
C GLN A 74 2.64 -16.17 -17.90
N VAL A 75 3.69 -16.68 -17.26
CA VAL A 75 4.33 -17.96 -17.66
C VAL A 75 3.33 -19.11 -17.54
N MET A 76 2.57 -19.18 -16.44
CA MET A 76 1.56 -20.22 -16.25
C MET A 76 0.45 -20.13 -17.31
N MET A 77 -0.06 -18.96 -17.60
CA MET A 77 -1.09 -18.73 -18.62
C MET A 77 -0.62 -19.17 -20.02
N LEU A 78 0.57 -18.77 -20.43
CA LEU A 78 1.11 -19.15 -21.75
C LEU A 78 1.56 -20.60 -21.80
N SER A 79 1.88 -21.23 -20.67
CA SER A 79 2.21 -22.67 -20.58
C SER A 79 0.97 -23.56 -20.47
N ASP A 80 -0.24 -22.99 -20.42
CA ASP A 80 -1.49 -23.76 -20.40
C ASP A 80 -1.63 -24.56 -21.71
N PRO A 81 -1.68 -25.90 -21.64
CA PRO A 81 -1.81 -26.74 -22.83
C PRO A 81 -3.03 -26.39 -23.69
N PHE A 82 -4.10 -25.87 -23.09
CA PHE A 82 -5.31 -25.52 -23.82
C PHE A 82 -5.10 -24.26 -24.67
N MET A 83 -4.47 -23.22 -24.14
CA MET A 83 -4.15 -21.99 -24.87
C MET A 83 -3.19 -22.28 -26.04
N VAL A 84 -2.13 -23.08 -25.78
CA VAL A 84 -1.17 -23.46 -26.83
C VAL A 84 -1.83 -24.31 -27.90
N SER A 85 -2.70 -25.29 -27.53
CA SER A 85 -3.44 -26.10 -28.48
C SER A 85 -4.33 -25.27 -29.40
N GLN A 86 -5.01 -24.25 -28.89
CA GLN A 86 -5.82 -23.34 -29.73
C GLN A 86 -4.96 -22.58 -30.75
N MET A 87 -3.77 -22.13 -30.37
CA MET A 87 -2.82 -21.50 -31.30
C MET A 87 -2.37 -22.51 -32.37
N GLU A 88 -2.07 -23.75 -31.98
CA GLU A 88 -1.72 -24.82 -32.93
C GLU A 88 -2.86 -25.18 -33.88
N ASP A 89 -4.12 -25.16 -33.41
CA ASP A 89 -5.30 -25.41 -34.25
C ASP A 89 -5.49 -24.29 -35.29
N ALA A 90 -5.22 -23.04 -34.91
CA ALA A 90 -5.22 -21.93 -35.85
C ALA A 90 -4.13 -22.09 -36.93
N ILE A 91 -2.93 -22.55 -36.56
CA ILE A 91 -1.85 -22.89 -37.50
C ILE A 91 -2.26 -24.06 -38.40
N GLN A 92 -2.94 -25.07 -37.86
CA GLN A 92 -3.46 -26.18 -38.66
C GLN A 92 -4.47 -25.72 -39.73
N SER A 93 -5.20 -24.67 -39.42
CA SER A 93 -6.18 -24.04 -40.31
C SER A 93 -5.55 -23.11 -41.35
N GLY A 94 -4.22 -22.94 -41.35
CA GLY A 94 -3.48 -22.17 -42.35
C GLY A 94 -3.01 -20.78 -41.90
N SER A 95 -3.13 -20.46 -40.61
CA SER A 95 -2.62 -19.18 -40.06
C SER A 95 -1.12 -19.25 -39.81
N CYS A 96 -0.39 -18.14 -40.02
CA CYS A 96 1.00 -18.01 -39.52
C CYS A 96 1.02 -17.94 -37.98
N ALA A 97 2.16 -18.16 -37.37
CA ALA A 97 2.29 -18.18 -35.90
C ALA A 97 1.86 -16.84 -35.26
N GLU A 98 2.16 -15.71 -35.89
CA GLU A 98 1.77 -14.37 -35.46
C GLU A 98 0.25 -14.21 -35.42
N ALA A 99 -0.44 -14.62 -36.50
CA ALA A 99 -1.91 -14.54 -36.59
C ALA A 99 -2.59 -15.46 -35.57
N ALA A 100 -2.01 -16.65 -35.32
CA ALA A 100 -2.50 -17.59 -34.34
C ALA A 100 -2.40 -17.02 -32.92
N VAL A 101 -1.28 -16.43 -32.55
CA VAL A 101 -1.07 -15.75 -31.25
C VAL A 101 -2.04 -14.58 -31.11
N ASP A 102 -2.13 -13.71 -32.12
CA ASP A 102 -3.00 -12.53 -32.08
C ASP A 102 -4.47 -12.93 -31.88
N THR A 103 -4.96 -13.86 -32.70
CA THR A 103 -6.36 -14.30 -32.64
C THR A 103 -6.72 -14.93 -31.31
N VAL A 104 -5.89 -15.85 -30.80
CA VAL A 104 -6.18 -16.55 -29.55
C VAL A 104 -6.07 -15.59 -28.34
N CYS A 105 -5.02 -14.78 -28.26
CA CYS A 105 -4.90 -13.81 -27.18
C CYS A 105 -6.03 -12.78 -27.21
N GLN A 106 -6.43 -12.30 -28.40
CA GLN A 106 -7.53 -11.35 -28.53
C GLN A 106 -8.86 -11.93 -28.03
N MET A 107 -9.12 -13.19 -28.33
CA MET A 107 -10.31 -13.91 -27.83
C MET A 107 -10.33 -13.94 -26.27
N TYR A 108 -9.20 -14.21 -25.63
CA TYR A 108 -9.11 -14.21 -24.16
C TYR A 108 -9.23 -12.79 -23.59
N ILE A 109 -8.64 -11.78 -24.23
CA ILE A 109 -8.77 -10.37 -23.82
C ILE A 109 -10.25 -9.96 -23.83
N GLU A 110 -10.98 -10.28 -24.90
CA GLU A 110 -12.40 -9.96 -25.00
C GLU A 110 -13.23 -10.72 -23.95
N MET A 111 -12.92 -11.99 -23.73
CA MET A 111 -13.59 -12.81 -22.72
C MET A 111 -13.43 -12.20 -21.31
N PHE A 112 -12.22 -11.83 -20.92
CA PHE A 112 -11.95 -11.27 -19.58
C PHE A 112 -12.40 -9.82 -19.44
N SER A 113 -12.39 -9.02 -20.51
CA SER A 113 -12.83 -7.63 -20.47
C SER A 113 -14.34 -7.47 -20.29
N ASN A 114 -15.12 -8.48 -20.72
CA ASN A 114 -16.59 -8.47 -20.64
C ASN A 114 -17.13 -8.95 -19.28
N VAL A 115 -16.27 -9.33 -18.34
CA VAL A 115 -16.67 -9.73 -16.99
C VAL A 115 -16.67 -8.48 -16.09
N GLU A 116 -17.65 -8.36 -15.19
CA GLU A 116 -17.74 -7.20 -14.26
C GLU A 116 -16.65 -7.22 -13.16
N ASP A 117 -15.96 -8.33 -12.97
CA ASP A 117 -14.89 -8.53 -11.98
C ASP A 117 -13.61 -7.80 -12.38
N GLU A 118 -13.16 -6.88 -11.54
CA GLU A 118 -11.94 -6.09 -11.76
C GLU A 118 -10.66 -6.94 -11.85
N LEU A 119 -10.60 -8.07 -11.13
CA LEU A 119 -9.48 -9.01 -11.20
C LEU A 119 -9.38 -9.66 -12.58
N MET A 120 -10.53 -10.00 -13.17
CA MET A 120 -10.58 -10.56 -14.52
C MET A 120 -10.21 -9.52 -15.58
N LYS A 121 -10.57 -8.25 -15.39
CA LYS A 121 -10.11 -7.16 -16.26
C LYS A 121 -8.59 -6.98 -16.21
N GLN A 122 -7.97 -7.14 -15.04
CA GLN A 122 -6.51 -7.14 -14.92
C GLN A 122 -5.87 -8.28 -15.73
N ARG A 123 -6.50 -9.47 -15.73
CA ARG A 123 -6.05 -10.61 -16.57
C ARG A 123 -6.09 -10.29 -18.07
N ALA A 124 -7.05 -9.48 -18.53
CA ALA A 124 -7.06 -9.01 -19.91
C ALA A 124 -5.79 -8.19 -20.23
N THR A 125 -5.34 -7.35 -19.32
CA THR A 125 -4.09 -6.59 -19.45
C THR A 125 -2.86 -7.52 -19.49
N ASP A 126 -2.81 -8.53 -18.63
CA ASP A 126 -1.72 -9.51 -18.61
C ASP A 126 -1.62 -10.27 -19.95
N ILE A 127 -2.75 -10.69 -20.51
CA ILE A 127 -2.77 -11.36 -21.84
C ILE A 127 -2.39 -10.40 -22.96
N GLY A 128 -2.74 -9.11 -22.85
CA GLY A 128 -2.27 -8.07 -23.77
C GLY A 128 -0.75 -7.93 -23.77
N ASP A 129 -0.10 -8.00 -22.60
CA ASP A 129 1.36 -8.01 -22.48
C ASP A 129 1.98 -9.29 -23.07
N ILE A 130 1.39 -10.46 -22.78
CA ILE A 130 1.80 -11.74 -23.38
C ILE A 130 1.72 -11.65 -24.92
N LYS A 131 0.59 -11.21 -25.48
CA LYS A 131 0.38 -11.04 -26.92
C LYS A 131 1.47 -10.18 -27.55
N THR A 132 1.68 -8.99 -26.99
CA THR A 132 2.66 -8.02 -27.50
C THR A 132 4.09 -8.58 -27.49
N ARG A 133 4.47 -9.25 -26.43
CA ARG A 133 5.79 -9.85 -26.27
C ARG A 133 6.00 -11.07 -27.17
N MET A 134 4.98 -11.91 -27.33
CA MET A 134 5.01 -13.05 -28.25
C MET A 134 5.16 -12.61 -29.70
N LEU A 135 4.35 -11.59 -30.12
CA LEU A 135 4.46 -11.04 -31.48
C LEU A 135 5.85 -10.44 -31.75
N ARG A 136 6.44 -9.72 -30.76
CA ARG A 136 7.81 -9.21 -30.89
C ARG A 136 8.84 -10.33 -31.07
N LEU A 137 8.71 -11.42 -30.32
CA LEU A 137 9.61 -12.57 -30.44
C LEU A 137 9.49 -13.23 -31.83
N LEU A 138 8.27 -13.41 -32.34
CA LEU A 138 8.02 -14.01 -33.66
C LEU A 138 8.50 -13.14 -34.81
N LEU A 139 8.34 -11.81 -34.68
CA LEU A 139 8.75 -10.83 -35.69
C LEU A 139 10.24 -10.42 -35.57
N GLY A 140 10.94 -10.84 -34.51
CA GLY A 140 12.32 -10.45 -34.25
C GLY A 140 12.49 -8.95 -33.92
N VAL A 141 11.44 -8.31 -33.37
CA VAL A 141 11.47 -6.88 -33.01
C VAL A 141 11.96 -6.73 -31.57
N GLU A 142 13.00 -5.93 -31.38
CA GLU A 142 13.53 -5.65 -30.04
C GLU A 142 12.55 -4.81 -29.21
N SER A 143 12.46 -5.12 -27.91
CA SER A 143 11.72 -4.30 -26.96
C SER A 143 12.51 -3.03 -26.63
N VAL A 144 11.81 -1.94 -26.28
CA VAL A 144 12.47 -0.74 -25.73
C VAL A 144 13.18 -1.13 -24.43
N ASP A 145 14.49 -0.92 -24.40
CA ASP A 145 15.28 -1.20 -23.20
C ASP A 145 15.11 -0.08 -22.17
N MET A 146 14.31 -0.36 -21.13
CA MET A 146 14.06 0.57 -20.04
C MET A 146 15.32 0.89 -19.21
N ALA A 147 16.34 0.03 -19.26
CA ALA A 147 17.59 0.27 -18.55
C ALA A 147 18.46 1.34 -19.25
N SER A 148 18.28 1.53 -20.55
CA SER A 148 19.03 2.48 -21.37
C SER A 148 18.42 3.90 -21.43
N LEU A 149 17.35 4.17 -20.66
CA LEU A 149 16.75 5.50 -20.61
C LEU A 149 17.75 6.55 -20.13
N PRO A 150 17.83 7.72 -20.78
CA PRO A 150 18.69 8.81 -20.33
C PRO A 150 18.30 9.32 -18.93
N LYS A 151 19.27 9.81 -18.17
CA LYS A 151 18.99 10.47 -16.90
C LYS A 151 18.08 11.70 -17.10
N GLY A 152 17.12 11.87 -16.19
CA GLY A 152 16.18 12.98 -16.28
C GLY A 152 15.03 12.72 -17.25
N THR A 153 14.70 11.44 -17.53
CA THR A 153 13.57 11.08 -18.37
C THR A 153 12.23 11.26 -17.64
N VAL A 154 11.29 11.93 -18.27
CA VAL A 154 9.87 11.85 -17.94
C VAL A 154 9.26 10.78 -18.84
N LEU A 155 8.96 9.62 -18.26
CA LEU A 155 8.45 8.47 -18.99
C LEU A 155 6.95 8.60 -19.21
N ALA A 156 6.51 8.64 -20.46
CA ALA A 156 5.09 8.65 -20.82
C ALA A 156 4.71 7.34 -21.53
N ALA A 157 3.67 6.67 -21.06
CA ALA A 157 3.19 5.41 -21.62
C ALA A 157 1.66 5.35 -21.58
N LYS A 158 1.05 4.42 -22.32
CA LYS A 158 -0.37 4.13 -22.16
C LYS A 158 -0.67 3.53 -20.79
N ASP A 159 0.12 2.52 -20.41
CA ASP A 159 0.22 1.95 -19.08
C ASP A 159 1.63 1.40 -18.87
N LEU A 160 2.03 1.17 -17.62
CA LEU A 160 3.27 0.47 -17.33
C LEU A 160 2.96 -1.01 -17.07
N THR A 161 3.26 -1.84 -18.05
CA THR A 161 3.11 -3.28 -17.89
C THR A 161 4.21 -3.83 -16.97
N PRO A 162 3.98 -4.97 -16.29
CA PRO A 162 4.98 -5.60 -15.44
C PRO A 162 6.31 -5.85 -16.16
N SER A 163 6.27 -6.23 -17.43
CA SER A 163 7.46 -6.46 -18.25
C SER A 163 8.28 -5.18 -18.51
N MET A 164 7.64 -4.01 -18.61
CA MET A 164 8.31 -2.72 -18.78
C MET A 164 9.04 -2.28 -17.52
N THR A 165 8.58 -2.71 -16.35
CA THR A 165 9.12 -2.27 -15.06
C THR A 165 10.44 -2.93 -14.69
N VAL A 166 10.74 -4.10 -15.24
CA VAL A 166 11.95 -4.89 -14.93
C VAL A 166 13.25 -4.13 -15.15
N GLY A 167 13.35 -3.38 -16.25
CA GLY A 167 14.56 -2.63 -16.59
C GLY A 167 14.62 -1.20 -16.05
N LEU A 168 13.55 -0.73 -15.39
CA LEU A 168 13.43 0.67 -15.00
C LEU A 168 14.36 1.02 -13.86
N GLN A 169 15.26 1.99 -14.08
CA GLN A 169 16.20 2.49 -13.08
C GLN A 169 15.71 3.83 -12.54
N LYS A 170 15.54 3.91 -11.21
CA LYS A 170 15.09 5.12 -10.50
C LYS A 170 15.95 6.34 -10.83
N GLU A 171 17.25 6.15 -10.99
CA GLU A 171 18.21 7.20 -11.24
C GLU A 171 18.06 7.84 -12.63
N ASN A 172 17.41 7.16 -13.56
CA ASN A 172 17.20 7.61 -14.92
C ASN A 172 15.85 8.28 -15.13
N VAL A 173 14.83 7.90 -14.33
CA VAL A 173 13.45 8.36 -14.52
C VAL A 173 13.10 9.43 -13.49
N SER A 174 12.83 10.65 -13.97
CA SER A 174 12.42 11.79 -13.14
C SER A 174 10.93 11.75 -12.80
N ALA A 175 10.09 11.23 -13.68
CA ALA A 175 8.66 11.10 -13.45
C ALA A 175 8.01 10.09 -14.40
N ILE A 176 6.79 9.67 -14.04
CA ILE A 176 5.96 8.76 -14.83
C ILE A 176 4.61 9.42 -15.14
N ILE A 177 4.17 9.28 -16.40
CA ILE A 177 2.86 9.72 -16.88
C ILE A 177 2.19 8.52 -17.58
N THR A 178 0.92 8.21 -17.25
CA THR A 178 0.17 7.19 -18.00
C THR A 178 -1.21 7.69 -18.45
N GLU A 179 -1.71 7.11 -19.56
CA GLU A 179 -3.07 7.40 -20.06
C GLU A 179 -4.14 6.72 -19.22
N VAL A 180 -3.84 5.55 -18.69
CA VAL A 180 -4.74 4.77 -17.85
C VAL A 180 -4.16 4.55 -16.47
N GLY A 181 -4.99 4.12 -15.54
CA GLY A 181 -4.58 3.82 -14.16
C GLY A 181 -5.08 4.84 -13.14
N GLY A 182 -5.16 4.40 -11.91
CA GLY A 182 -5.58 5.17 -10.73
C GLY A 182 -4.65 4.92 -9.54
N LYS A 183 -5.02 5.42 -8.36
CA LYS A 183 -4.19 5.29 -7.13
C LYS A 183 -3.87 3.86 -6.71
N THR A 184 -4.67 2.89 -7.14
CA THR A 184 -4.53 1.46 -6.82
C THR A 184 -3.96 0.63 -7.96
N SER A 185 -3.69 1.23 -9.13
CA SER A 185 -3.13 0.52 -10.29
C SER A 185 -1.70 0.04 -10.03
N HIS A 186 -1.28 -0.97 -10.81
CA HIS A 186 0.09 -1.50 -10.76
C HIS A 186 1.14 -0.40 -10.96
N SER A 187 0.91 0.50 -11.94
CA SER A 187 1.78 1.65 -12.20
C SER A 187 1.90 2.59 -11.00
N ALA A 188 0.82 2.79 -10.22
CA ALA A 188 0.83 3.60 -9.01
C ALA A 188 1.63 2.95 -7.87
N ILE A 189 1.45 1.64 -7.68
CA ILE A 189 2.17 0.87 -6.66
C ILE A 189 3.67 0.92 -6.94
N LEU A 190 4.05 0.65 -8.18
CA LEU A 190 5.45 0.72 -8.61
C LEU A 190 6.07 2.11 -8.43
N ALA A 191 5.38 3.16 -8.89
CA ALA A 191 5.88 4.53 -8.77
C ALA A 191 6.15 4.92 -7.32
N ARG A 192 5.25 4.52 -6.39
CA ARG A 192 5.45 4.71 -4.95
C ARG A 192 6.61 3.89 -4.41
N ALA A 193 6.72 2.61 -4.79
CA ALA A 193 7.79 1.73 -4.33
C ALA A 193 9.17 2.24 -4.76
N LEU A 194 9.27 2.80 -5.97
CA LEU A 194 10.49 3.42 -6.49
C LEU A 194 10.65 4.88 -6.07
N GLU A 195 9.67 5.47 -5.38
CA GLU A 195 9.64 6.90 -5.03
C GLU A 195 9.81 7.82 -6.26
N ILE A 196 9.24 7.45 -7.40
CA ILE A 196 9.24 8.26 -8.62
C ILE A 196 7.93 9.06 -8.68
N PRO A 197 7.96 10.40 -8.85
CA PRO A 197 6.76 11.20 -9.04
C PRO A 197 5.90 10.67 -10.18
N ALA A 198 4.58 10.51 -9.96
CA ALA A 198 3.72 9.93 -10.98
C ALA A 198 2.34 10.57 -11.06
N VAL A 199 1.89 10.82 -12.29
CA VAL A 199 0.54 11.26 -12.62
C VAL A 199 -0.06 10.29 -13.62
N LEU A 200 -1.17 9.65 -13.24
CA LEU A 200 -1.80 8.59 -14.00
C LEU A 200 -3.19 9.01 -14.49
N GLY A 201 -3.71 8.26 -15.47
CA GLY A 201 -5.08 8.47 -15.95
C GLY A 201 -5.27 9.79 -16.69
N ILE A 202 -4.30 10.22 -17.52
CA ILE A 202 -4.43 11.39 -18.39
C ILE A 202 -4.89 10.91 -19.76
N PRO A 203 -6.15 11.17 -20.17
CA PRO A 203 -6.64 10.73 -21.47
C PRO A 203 -5.80 11.29 -22.62
N ASP A 204 -5.49 10.45 -23.60
CA ASP A 204 -4.73 10.81 -24.81
C ASP A 204 -3.38 11.52 -24.53
N ALA A 205 -2.75 11.21 -23.41
CA ALA A 205 -1.47 11.83 -23.03
C ALA A 205 -0.40 11.65 -24.10
N LEU A 206 -0.30 10.46 -24.72
CA LEU A 206 0.68 10.16 -25.77
C LEU A 206 0.48 10.94 -27.07
N GLN A 207 -0.74 11.45 -27.32
CA GLN A 207 -1.03 12.33 -28.46
C GLN A 207 -0.67 13.78 -28.14
N GLN A 208 -0.78 14.18 -26.87
CA GLN A 208 -0.53 15.54 -26.39
C GLN A 208 0.94 15.78 -26.01
N LEU A 209 1.71 14.70 -25.83
CA LEU A 209 3.12 14.76 -25.47
C LEU A 209 4.00 14.45 -26.69
N THR A 210 5.13 15.16 -26.78
CA THR A 210 6.11 14.99 -27.85
C THR A 210 7.46 14.57 -27.27
N ASP A 211 8.12 13.62 -27.91
CA ASP A 211 9.45 13.17 -27.50
C ASP A 211 10.45 14.34 -27.48
N GLY A 212 11.22 14.42 -26.41
CA GLY A 212 12.25 15.45 -26.21
C GLY A 212 11.73 16.79 -25.66
N GLN A 213 10.40 17.01 -25.59
CA GLN A 213 9.86 18.20 -24.92
C GLN A 213 10.18 18.20 -23.42
N THR A 214 10.28 19.37 -22.81
CA THR A 214 10.44 19.48 -21.35
C THR A 214 9.08 19.39 -20.68
N ALA A 215 8.98 18.56 -19.64
CA ALA A 215 7.79 18.49 -18.80
C ALA A 215 8.12 18.58 -17.31
N ILE A 216 7.18 19.14 -16.56
CA ILE A 216 7.16 19.15 -15.09
C ILE A 216 5.97 18.27 -14.68
N VAL A 217 6.21 17.33 -13.80
CA VAL A 217 5.20 16.40 -13.26
C VAL A 217 5.10 16.62 -11.76
N ASP A 218 3.96 17.10 -11.30
CA ASP A 218 3.65 17.23 -9.89
C ASP A 218 2.75 16.06 -9.47
N GLY A 219 3.37 15.05 -8.90
CA GLY A 219 2.69 13.84 -8.46
C GLY A 219 1.81 14.02 -7.22
N ALA A 220 1.94 15.12 -6.49
CA ALA A 220 1.07 15.44 -5.37
C ALA A 220 -0.26 16.05 -5.83
N THR A 221 -0.20 17.00 -6.77
CA THR A 221 -1.39 17.70 -7.30
C THR A 221 -2.03 17.02 -8.51
N GLY A 222 -1.33 16.08 -9.14
CA GLY A 222 -1.77 15.42 -10.37
C GLY A 222 -1.66 16.31 -11.61
N GLN A 223 -0.79 17.30 -11.60
CA GLN A 223 -0.59 18.24 -12.70
C GLN A 223 0.65 17.90 -13.53
N VAL A 224 0.53 18.06 -14.84
CA VAL A 224 1.65 17.96 -15.79
C VAL A 224 1.70 19.24 -16.63
N LEU A 225 2.82 19.94 -16.55
CA LEU A 225 3.10 21.15 -17.32
C LEU A 225 4.07 20.80 -18.44
N THR A 226 3.64 21.03 -19.68
CA THR A 226 4.43 20.79 -20.89
C THR A 226 5.00 22.11 -21.40
N GLU A 227 6.26 22.09 -21.83
CA GLU A 227 6.97 23.28 -22.34
C GLU A 227 6.82 24.49 -21.39
N PRO A 228 7.17 24.36 -20.11
CA PRO A 228 7.05 25.45 -19.14
C PRO A 228 7.90 26.64 -19.59
N ASP A 229 7.41 27.85 -19.36
CA ASP A 229 8.24 29.04 -19.49
C ASP A 229 9.36 29.08 -18.45
N ALA A 230 10.31 30.01 -18.62
CA ALA A 230 11.49 30.08 -17.76
C ALA A 230 11.14 30.38 -16.30
N GLU A 231 10.08 31.13 -16.03
CA GLU A 231 9.64 31.48 -14.69
C GLU A 231 9.02 30.28 -13.99
N THR A 232 8.13 29.57 -14.66
CA THR A 232 7.51 28.33 -14.18
C THR A 232 8.57 27.26 -13.92
N LEU A 233 9.50 27.06 -14.86
CA LEU A 233 10.56 26.08 -14.72
C LEU A 233 11.45 26.43 -13.50
N TYR A 234 11.84 27.69 -13.33
CA TYR A 234 12.62 28.14 -12.18
C TYR A 234 11.87 27.89 -10.86
N HIS A 235 10.58 28.22 -10.82
CA HIS A 235 9.75 28.01 -9.62
C HIS A 235 9.71 26.54 -9.21
N TYR A 236 9.40 25.63 -10.15
CA TYR A 236 9.34 24.21 -9.84
C TYR A 236 10.70 23.57 -9.57
N THR A 237 11.77 24.06 -10.21
CA THR A 237 13.14 23.62 -9.89
C THR A 237 13.48 23.98 -8.44
N LYS A 238 13.14 25.18 -8.02
CA LYS A 238 13.35 25.63 -6.64
C LYS A 238 12.55 24.79 -5.64
N LEU A 239 11.28 24.51 -5.93
CA LEU A 239 10.46 23.61 -5.11
C LEU A 239 11.04 22.20 -5.01
N GLN A 240 11.54 21.66 -6.12
CA GLN A 240 12.20 20.34 -6.15
C GLN A 240 13.48 20.35 -5.29
N GLU A 241 14.32 21.37 -5.43
CA GLU A 241 15.52 21.54 -4.61
C GLU A 241 15.18 21.67 -3.12
N GLU A 242 14.14 22.43 -2.78
CA GLU A 242 13.64 22.56 -1.40
C GLU A 242 13.17 21.22 -0.84
N GLN A 243 12.42 20.42 -1.61
CA GLN A 243 11.99 19.09 -1.21
C GLN A 243 13.19 18.13 -0.99
N LEU A 244 14.17 18.15 -1.90
CA LEU A 244 15.38 17.35 -1.77
C LEU A 244 16.23 17.78 -0.57
N CYS A 245 16.37 19.08 -0.35
CA CYS A 245 17.07 19.63 0.81
C CYS A 245 16.37 19.24 2.12
N GLN A 246 15.04 19.36 2.19
CA GLN A 246 14.25 18.90 3.34
C GLN A 246 14.45 17.40 3.59
N LYS A 247 14.40 16.56 2.54
CA LYS A 247 14.64 15.12 2.66
C LYS A 247 16.06 14.84 3.19
N ALA A 248 17.06 15.55 2.68
CA ALA A 248 18.44 15.42 3.15
C ALA A 248 18.61 15.89 4.61
N MET A 249 17.97 17.02 4.98
CA MET A 249 17.96 17.49 6.37
C MET A 249 17.28 16.50 7.32
N LEU A 250 16.21 15.87 6.88
CA LEU A 250 15.52 14.86 7.69
C LEU A 250 16.35 13.60 7.88
N SER A 251 17.22 13.26 6.95
CA SER A 251 18.06 12.04 7.05
C SER A 251 18.97 12.01 8.28
N ILE A 252 19.36 13.19 8.82
CA ILE A 252 20.15 13.29 10.05
C ILE A 252 19.42 12.77 11.30
N TYR A 253 18.10 12.63 11.21
CA TYR A 253 17.26 12.12 12.29
C TYR A 253 17.09 10.59 12.25
N ARG A 254 17.57 9.91 11.21
CA ARG A 254 17.37 8.45 11.02
C ARG A 254 17.82 7.63 12.22
N ASP A 255 19.04 7.90 12.70
CA ASP A 255 19.69 7.12 13.75
C ASP A 255 19.60 7.80 15.12
N LYS A 256 18.85 8.89 15.23
CA LYS A 256 18.63 9.56 16.51
C LYS A 256 17.52 8.87 17.29
N PRO A 257 17.64 8.79 18.63
CA PRO A 257 16.52 8.36 19.46
C PRO A 257 15.35 9.35 19.33
N THR A 258 14.14 8.86 19.46
CA THR A 258 12.94 9.70 19.45
C THR A 258 12.74 10.30 20.84
N THR A 259 13.31 11.47 21.07
CA THR A 259 13.25 12.20 22.35
C THR A 259 12.79 13.63 22.11
N ASP A 260 11.99 14.16 23.04
CA ASP A 260 11.68 15.59 23.06
C ASP A 260 12.87 16.44 23.54
N ALA A 261 12.77 17.75 23.46
CA ALA A 261 13.81 18.68 23.90
C ALA A 261 14.08 18.62 25.41
N SER A 262 13.19 18.02 26.22
CA SER A 262 13.37 17.76 27.65
C SER A 262 14.07 16.43 27.93
N GLY A 263 14.35 15.60 26.92
CA GLY A 263 14.99 14.30 27.02
C GLY A 263 14.03 13.14 27.34
N ARG A 264 12.72 13.34 27.29
CA ARG A 264 11.74 12.26 27.43
C ARG A 264 11.68 11.45 26.12
N SER A 265 11.77 10.13 26.24
CA SER A 265 11.70 9.20 25.11
C SER A 265 10.27 8.83 24.75
N TYR A 266 10.03 8.64 23.48
CA TYR A 266 8.80 8.13 22.87
C TYR A 266 9.15 6.99 21.92
N GLN A 267 8.16 6.14 21.59
CA GLN A 267 8.30 5.13 20.56
C GLN A 267 7.74 5.67 19.23
N LEU A 268 8.53 5.59 18.18
CA LEU A 268 8.14 6.05 16.85
C LEU A 268 8.12 4.86 15.90
N TYR A 269 6.92 4.40 15.61
CA TYR A 269 6.64 3.22 14.80
C TYR A 269 6.09 3.59 13.43
N ALA A 270 6.06 2.60 12.54
CA ALA A 270 5.51 2.78 11.20
C ALA A 270 4.21 1.99 11.00
N ASN A 271 3.31 2.54 10.18
CA ASN A 271 2.16 1.84 9.62
C ASN A 271 2.56 1.20 8.31
N ILE A 272 2.24 -0.07 8.11
CA ILE A 272 2.56 -0.84 6.91
C ILE A 272 1.37 -1.67 6.42
N GLY A 273 1.38 -2.02 5.13
CA GLY A 273 0.48 -2.97 4.49
C GLY A 273 1.22 -4.15 3.84
N SER A 274 2.56 -4.11 3.78
CA SER A 274 3.35 -5.15 3.12
C SER A 274 4.74 -5.30 3.76
N VAL A 275 5.42 -6.40 3.42
CA VAL A 275 6.83 -6.64 3.82
C VAL A 275 7.76 -5.57 3.25
N MET A 276 7.50 -5.09 2.02
CA MET A 276 8.29 -4.00 1.41
C MET A 276 8.17 -2.69 2.18
N GLU A 277 6.97 -2.35 2.65
CA GLU A 277 6.78 -1.16 3.48
C GLU A 277 7.50 -1.27 4.83
N ALA A 278 7.65 -2.49 5.37
CA ALA A 278 8.46 -2.73 6.57
C ALA A 278 9.95 -2.45 6.32
N GLN A 279 10.47 -2.83 5.15
CA GLN A 279 11.83 -2.49 4.74
C GLN A 279 12.01 -0.96 4.65
N ALA A 280 11.09 -0.27 3.98
CA ALA A 280 11.11 1.19 3.88
C ALA A 280 11.00 1.87 5.25
N ALA A 281 10.21 1.30 6.19
CA ALA A 281 10.12 1.79 7.55
C ALA A 281 11.46 1.70 8.30
N LEU A 282 12.18 0.58 8.16
CA LEU A 282 13.52 0.41 8.72
C LEU A 282 14.52 1.41 8.14
N GLU A 283 14.52 1.60 6.83
CA GLU A 283 15.39 2.55 6.14
C GLU A 283 15.15 4.00 6.59
N ASN A 284 13.92 4.32 6.98
CA ASN A 284 13.57 5.60 7.59
C ASN A 284 13.74 5.64 9.12
N GLY A 285 14.34 4.60 9.71
CA GLY A 285 14.68 4.55 11.13
C GLY A 285 13.48 4.33 12.06
N ALA A 286 12.41 3.68 11.61
CA ALA A 286 11.30 3.30 12.49
C ALA A 286 11.78 2.38 13.62
N GLU A 287 11.27 2.60 14.83
CA GLU A 287 11.65 1.86 16.03
C GLU A 287 10.78 0.61 16.23
N GLY A 288 9.72 0.45 15.44
CA GLY A 288 8.81 -0.69 15.41
C GLY A 288 7.77 -0.54 14.33
N ILE A 289 6.84 -1.49 14.26
CA ILE A 289 5.62 -1.45 13.45
C ILE A 289 4.43 -1.32 14.41
N GLY A 290 3.76 -0.18 14.39
CA GLY A 290 2.59 0.07 15.25
C GLY A 290 1.27 -0.35 14.61
N LEU A 291 1.28 -0.55 13.29
CA LEU A 291 0.13 -1.09 12.56
C LEU A 291 0.59 -1.86 11.32
N PHE A 292 0.47 -3.17 11.33
CA PHE A 292 0.47 -3.97 10.12
C PHE A 292 -0.98 -4.26 9.72
N ARG A 293 -1.41 -3.70 8.60
CA ARG A 293 -2.75 -3.88 8.03
C ARG A 293 -2.79 -5.19 7.26
N THR A 294 -3.46 -6.20 7.82
CA THR A 294 -3.49 -7.54 7.22
C THR A 294 -4.47 -7.68 6.07
N GLU A 295 -5.41 -6.78 5.90
CA GLU A 295 -6.41 -6.84 4.83
C GLU A 295 -5.80 -6.95 3.43
N PHE A 296 -4.61 -6.40 3.20
CA PHE A 296 -3.90 -6.54 1.92
C PHE A 296 -3.50 -7.99 1.59
N LEU A 297 -3.43 -8.88 2.58
CA LEU A 297 -3.22 -10.31 2.36
C LEU A 297 -4.50 -11.00 1.88
N PHE A 298 -5.67 -10.42 2.15
CA PHE A 298 -6.98 -10.99 1.83
C PHE A 298 -7.61 -10.38 0.58
N MET A 299 -7.18 -9.19 0.18
CA MET A 299 -7.69 -8.50 -1.01
C MET A 299 -6.98 -9.00 -2.28
N ASP A 300 -7.61 -8.76 -3.44
CA ASP A 300 -7.05 -9.03 -4.78
C ASP A 300 -6.63 -10.49 -5.01
N ARG A 301 -7.39 -11.45 -4.45
CA ARG A 301 -7.13 -12.87 -4.62
C ARG A 301 -8.44 -13.68 -4.70
N PRO A 302 -8.42 -14.87 -5.33
CA PRO A 302 -9.63 -15.66 -5.55
C PRO A 302 -10.10 -16.46 -4.31
N ALA A 303 -9.23 -16.65 -3.32
CA ALA A 303 -9.50 -17.44 -2.12
C ALA A 303 -8.81 -16.88 -0.90
N MET A 304 -9.31 -17.22 0.29
CA MET A 304 -8.71 -16.86 1.56
C MET A 304 -7.26 -17.37 1.67
N PRO A 305 -6.30 -16.55 2.18
CA PRO A 305 -4.96 -17.03 2.49
C PRO A 305 -5.03 -18.11 3.56
N ASP A 306 -4.35 -19.24 3.32
CA ASP A 306 -4.25 -20.30 4.30
C ASP A 306 -3.33 -19.95 5.48
N GLU A 307 -3.16 -20.87 6.45
CA GLU A 307 -2.35 -20.63 7.64
C GLU A 307 -0.87 -20.43 7.28
N GLU A 308 -0.34 -21.17 6.28
CA GLU A 308 1.07 -21.10 5.90
C GLU A 308 1.39 -19.80 5.14
N GLU A 309 0.51 -19.36 4.23
CA GLU A 309 0.65 -18.08 3.51
C GLU A 309 0.66 -16.90 4.49
N GLN A 310 -0.24 -16.91 5.48
CA GLN A 310 -0.28 -15.88 6.52
C GLN A 310 0.96 -15.95 7.41
N LEU A 311 1.38 -17.15 7.81
CA LEU A 311 2.59 -17.39 8.59
C LEU A 311 3.84 -16.82 7.90
N GLU A 312 3.99 -17.07 6.60
CA GLU A 312 5.12 -16.56 5.82
C GLU A 312 5.18 -15.03 5.84
N ALA A 313 4.04 -14.38 5.60
CA ALA A 313 3.95 -12.91 5.59
C ALA A 313 4.28 -12.31 6.96
N TYR A 314 3.70 -12.86 8.03
CA TYR A 314 3.92 -12.34 9.40
C TYR A 314 5.33 -12.62 9.90
N SER A 315 5.87 -13.82 9.62
CA SER A 315 7.24 -14.19 9.98
C SER A 315 8.27 -13.35 9.25
N SER A 316 8.05 -13.03 7.98
CA SER A 316 8.93 -12.17 7.19
C SER A 316 9.07 -10.78 7.82
N VAL A 317 7.95 -10.16 8.23
CA VAL A 317 7.99 -8.84 8.90
C VAL A 317 8.61 -8.97 10.30
N SER A 318 8.26 -10.00 11.06
CA SER A 318 8.82 -10.26 12.39
C SER A 318 10.35 -10.40 12.35
N HIS A 319 10.87 -11.18 11.41
CA HIS A 319 12.30 -11.37 11.19
C HIS A 319 13.01 -10.09 10.76
N LEU A 320 12.42 -9.36 9.81
CA LEU A 320 12.95 -8.08 9.33
C LEU A 320 13.07 -7.07 10.47
N MET A 321 12.08 -7.06 11.37
CA MET A 321 11.99 -6.17 12.52
C MET A 321 12.61 -6.76 13.79
N LYS A 322 13.56 -7.67 13.68
CA LYS A 322 14.21 -8.35 14.82
C LYS A 322 14.61 -7.39 15.93
N GLY A 323 14.15 -7.68 17.15
CA GLY A 323 14.39 -6.85 18.34
C GLY A 323 13.52 -5.59 18.44
N LYS A 324 12.60 -5.37 17.49
CA LYS A 324 11.63 -4.26 17.46
C LYS A 324 10.22 -4.83 17.45
N GLU A 325 9.27 -4.14 18.07
CA GLU A 325 7.88 -4.58 18.17
C GLU A 325 7.17 -4.52 16.81
N VAL A 326 6.27 -5.48 16.58
CA VAL A 326 5.41 -5.58 15.40
C VAL A 326 3.97 -5.79 15.85
N ILE A 327 3.14 -4.77 15.75
CA ILE A 327 1.71 -4.85 16.07
C ILE A 327 0.95 -5.20 14.81
N ILE A 328 0.35 -6.40 14.79
CA ILE A 328 -0.41 -6.91 13.65
C ILE A 328 -1.89 -6.83 13.97
N ARG A 329 -2.61 -6.07 13.14
CA ARG A 329 -4.07 -5.94 13.23
C ARG A 329 -4.73 -7.16 12.59
N THR A 330 -5.66 -7.79 13.32
CA THR A 330 -6.49 -8.85 12.75
C THR A 330 -7.39 -8.28 11.66
N LEU A 331 -7.97 -9.17 10.86
CA LEU A 331 -8.72 -8.84 9.65
C LEU A 331 -9.73 -7.70 9.88
N ASP A 332 -9.63 -6.64 9.07
CA ASP A 332 -10.54 -5.51 9.04
C ASP A 332 -11.10 -5.31 7.61
N VAL A 333 -11.91 -6.27 7.17
CA VAL A 333 -12.60 -6.27 5.87
C VAL A 333 -14.08 -6.05 6.08
N GLY A 334 -14.73 -5.47 5.10
CA GLY A 334 -16.14 -5.06 5.09
C GLY A 334 -16.29 -3.55 4.95
N GLY A 335 -17.47 -3.08 4.70
CA GLY A 335 -17.73 -1.67 4.43
C GLY A 335 -17.28 -1.27 3.03
N ASP A 336 -16.20 -0.51 2.94
CA ASP A 336 -15.57 -0.05 1.70
C ASP A 336 -14.55 -1.04 1.10
N LYS A 337 -14.24 -2.13 1.83
CA LYS A 337 -13.27 -3.16 1.44
C LYS A 337 -13.98 -4.47 1.13
N GLU A 338 -14.53 -4.58 -0.07
CA GLU A 338 -15.19 -5.82 -0.49
C GLU A 338 -14.17 -6.89 -0.87
N VAL A 339 -14.41 -8.11 -0.38
CA VAL A 339 -13.65 -9.31 -0.72
C VAL A 339 -14.64 -10.35 -1.22
N SER A 340 -14.62 -10.62 -2.53
CA SER A 340 -15.65 -11.39 -3.24
C SER A 340 -15.91 -12.79 -2.67
N TYR A 341 -14.86 -13.48 -2.23
CA TYR A 341 -14.98 -14.85 -1.69
C TYR A 341 -15.51 -14.89 -0.24
N LEU A 342 -15.54 -13.77 0.50
CA LEU A 342 -16.04 -13.75 1.89
C LEU A 342 -17.57 -13.70 1.99
N LYS A 343 -18.28 -13.56 0.88
CA LYS A 343 -19.76 -13.56 0.79
C LYS A 343 -20.46 -12.68 1.83
N MET A 344 -19.92 -11.51 2.11
CA MET A 344 -20.41 -10.63 3.16
C MET A 344 -21.77 -9.99 2.83
N GLY A 345 -22.22 -10.05 1.57
CA GLY A 345 -23.48 -9.46 1.12
C GLY A 345 -23.44 -7.93 1.03
N SER A 346 -24.40 -7.35 0.30
CA SER A 346 -24.56 -5.89 0.25
C SER A 346 -25.35 -5.41 1.45
N GLU A 347 -24.84 -4.43 2.19
CA GLU A 347 -25.46 -3.87 3.36
C GLU A 347 -25.89 -2.40 3.16
N GLN A 348 -27.00 -1.99 3.81
CA GLN A 348 -27.53 -0.63 3.65
C GLN A 348 -26.65 0.45 4.29
N ASN A 349 -25.86 0.11 5.31
CA ASN A 349 -24.97 1.02 6.02
C ASN A 349 -23.57 0.42 6.11
N PRO A 350 -22.75 0.48 5.06
CA PRO A 350 -21.47 -0.22 4.94
C PRO A 350 -20.48 -0.01 6.08
N PHE A 351 -20.52 1.14 6.76
CA PHE A 351 -19.62 1.44 7.88
C PHE A 351 -20.13 0.99 9.26
N LEU A 352 -21.44 0.68 9.41
CA LEU A 352 -22.04 0.24 10.69
C LEU A 352 -22.29 -1.27 10.74
N VAL A 353 -21.62 -2.03 9.94
CA VAL A 353 -21.97 -3.39 9.51
C VAL A 353 -21.16 -4.50 10.16
N TRP A 354 -21.38 -5.70 9.67
CA TRP A 354 -20.75 -6.95 10.02
C TRP A 354 -19.33 -7.02 9.42
N ARG A 355 -18.39 -6.31 10.06
CA ARG A 355 -16.97 -6.23 9.65
C ARG A 355 -16.03 -6.47 10.83
N ALA A 356 -14.74 -6.62 10.54
CA ALA A 356 -13.67 -6.67 11.52
C ALA A 356 -13.91 -7.72 12.60
N ILE A 357 -13.77 -7.37 13.89
CA ILE A 357 -13.95 -8.31 15.00
C ILE A 357 -15.33 -8.97 15.01
N ARG A 358 -16.38 -8.28 14.56
CA ARG A 358 -17.74 -8.84 14.49
C ARG A 358 -17.81 -10.00 13.49
N TYR A 359 -17.19 -9.84 12.33
CA TYR A 359 -17.08 -10.88 11.33
C TYR A 359 -16.20 -12.03 11.84
N CYS A 360 -15.04 -11.71 12.39
CA CYS A 360 -14.09 -12.70 12.92
C CYS A 360 -14.68 -13.59 14.01
N LEU A 361 -15.49 -13.03 14.91
CA LEU A 361 -16.14 -13.81 15.98
C LEU A 361 -17.29 -14.68 15.49
N SER A 362 -17.95 -14.33 14.39
CA SER A 362 -18.97 -15.17 13.79
C SER A 362 -18.40 -16.23 12.85
N GLU A 363 -17.31 -15.93 12.14
CA GLU A 363 -16.59 -16.84 11.25
C GLU A 363 -15.32 -17.39 11.94
N GLN A 364 -15.52 -18.08 13.07
CA GLN A 364 -14.44 -18.56 13.93
C GLN A 364 -13.39 -19.41 13.21
N PRO A 365 -13.69 -20.28 12.23
CA PRO A 365 -12.65 -21.02 11.51
C PRO A 365 -11.65 -20.10 10.80
N LEU A 366 -12.14 -19.04 10.15
CA LEU A 366 -11.31 -18.02 9.51
C LEU A 366 -10.44 -17.30 10.53
N PHE A 367 -11.04 -16.86 11.63
CA PHE A 367 -10.33 -16.14 12.67
C PHE A 367 -9.27 -17.00 13.36
N LYS A 368 -9.56 -18.28 13.63
CA LYS A 368 -8.59 -19.24 14.16
C LYS A 368 -7.41 -19.43 13.24
N THR A 369 -7.61 -19.54 11.93
CA THR A 369 -6.52 -19.62 10.94
C THR A 369 -5.56 -18.45 11.09
N GLN A 370 -6.08 -17.21 11.20
CA GLN A 370 -5.26 -16.02 11.41
C GLN A 370 -4.56 -16.02 12.77
N LEU A 371 -5.27 -16.35 13.86
CA LEU A 371 -4.68 -16.41 15.20
C LEU A 371 -3.58 -17.46 15.31
N ARG A 372 -3.74 -18.62 14.70
CA ARG A 372 -2.72 -19.70 14.67
C ARG A 372 -1.48 -19.22 13.90
N ALA A 373 -1.66 -18.61 12.73
CA ALA A 373 -0.56 -18.05 11.95
C ALA A 373 0.22 -16.97 12.74
N LEU A 374 -0.48 -16.08 13.45
CA LEU A 374 0.15 -15.05 14.32
C LEU A 374 0.92 -15.64 15.50
N LEU A 375 0.35 -16.65 16.16
CA LEU A 375 1.00 -17.36 17.27
C LEU A 375 2.29 -18.05 16.80
N ARG A 376 2.25 -18.75 15.67
CA ARG A 376 3.39 -19.44 15.06
C ARG A 376 4.46 -18.45 14.59
N ALA A 377 4.07 -17.36 13.94
CA ALA A 377 5.00 -16.32 13.50
C ALA A 377 5.74 -15.66 14.66
N GLY A 378 5.10 -15.52 15.83
CA GLY A 378 5.73 -15.00 17.02
C GLY A 378 6.72 -15.96 17.71
N ALA A 379 6.79 -17.22 17.32
CA ALA A 379 7.55 -18.25 18.04
C ALA A 379 9.05 -17.94 18.19
N GLN A 380 9.66 -17.41 17.14
CA GLN A 380 11.11 -17.20 17.10
C GLN A 380 11.55 -15.87 17.71
N GLU A 381 11.06 -14.76 17.19
CA GLU A 381 11.53 -13.41 17.57
C GLU A 381 10.76 -12.85 18.79
N ARG A 382 9.57 -13.35 19.07
CA ARG A 382 8.69 -12.94 20.19
C ARG A 382 8.43 -11.44 20.24
N ASN A 383 8.34 -10.82 19.08
CA ASN A 383 8.15 -9.39 18.91
C ASN A 383 6.77 -9.03 18.34
N ILE A 384 5.92 -10.03 18.06
CA ILE A 384 4.57 -9.82 17.54
C ILE A 384 3.59 -9.54 18.68
N LYS A 385 2.71 -8.55 18.46
CA LYS A 385 1.52 -8.27 19.25
C LYS A 385 0.29 -8.31 18.36
N ILE A 386 -0.81 -8.85 18.85
CA ILE A 386 -2.10 -8.92 18.13
C ILE A 386 -2.96 -7.73 18.51
N MET A 387 -3.57 -7.08 17.53
CA MET A 387 -4.47 -5.95 17.75
C MET A 387 -5.84 -6.22 17.14
N LEU A 388 -6.91 -6.10 17.95
CA LEU A 388 -8.29 -6.30 17.52
C LEU A 388 -8.91 -4.98 17.05
N PRO A 389 -9.38 -4.88 15.77
CA PRO A 389 -10.05 -3.69 15.25
C PRO A 389 -11.54 -3.65 15.62
N LEU A 390 -12.13 -2.47 15.57
CA LEU A 390 -13.58 -2.18 15.67
C LEU A 390 -14.25 -2.76 16.92
N VAL A 391 -13.55 -2.87 18.02
CA VAL A 391 -14.09 -3.35 19.29
C VAL A 391 -15.06 -2.31 19.86
N THR A 392 -16.19 -2.79 20.41
CA THR A 392 -17.22 -1.97 21.04
C THR A 392 -17.47 -2.33 22.50
N GLY A 393 -17.00 -3.48 22.96
CA GLY A 393 -17.24 -3.93 24.33
C GLY A 393 -16.26 -5.01 24.81
N VAL A 394 -16.17 -5.17 26.11
CA VAL A 394 -15.28 -6.14 26.80
C VAL A 394 -15.57 -7.59 26.38
N GLN A 395 -16.83 -7.92 26.09
CA GLN A 395 -17.22 -9.27 25.66
C GLN A 395 -16.52 -9.73 24.39
N GLU A 396 -16.22 -8.80 23.44
CA GLU A 396 -15.51 -9.13 22.20
C GLU A 396 -14.04 -9.45 22.51
N ILE A 397 -13.42 -8.72 23.43
CA ILE A 397 -12.04 -9.00 23.88
C ILE A 397 -11.95 -10.38 24.54
N ARG A 398 -12.89 -10.70 25.43
CA ARG A 398 -12.94 -12.00 26.12
C ARG A 398 -13.16 -13.15 25.15
N ALA A 399 -14.06 -12.98 24.17
CA ALA A 399 -14.30 -13.98 23.13
C ALA A 399 -13.06 -14.24 22.29
N ALA A 400 -12.38 -13.17 21.84
CA ALA A 400 -11.13 -13.30 21.07
C ALA A 400 -10.02 -13.96 21.89
N ARG A 401 -9.88 -13.60 23.18
CA ARG A 401 -8.91 -14.23 24.10
C ARG A 401 -9.20 -15.72 24.30
N SER A 402 -10.48 -16.11 24.41
CA SER A 402 -10.86 -17.51 24.51
C SER A 402 -10.43 -18.30 23.28
N LEU A 403 -10.70 -17.78 22.08
CA LEU A 403 -10.28 -18.40 20.81
C LEU A 403 -8.74 -18.45 20.68
N LEU A 404 -8.03 -17.43 21.16
CA LEU A 404 -6.56 -17.43 21.18
C LEU A 404 -6.02 -18.55 22.05
N GLU A 405 -6.59 -18.78 23.24
CA GLU A 405 -6.20 -19.88 24.14
C GLU A 405 -6.56 -21.26 23.56
N GLU A 406 -7.69 -21.39 22.84
CA GLU A 406 -8.02 -22.60 22.10
C GLU A 406 -6.96 -22.89 21.02
N CYS A 407 -6.56 -21.89 20.24
CA CYS A 407 -5.50 -22.01 19.22
C CYS A 407 -4.17 -22.45 19.84
N LYS A 408 -3.77 -21.91 20.98
CA LYS A 408 -2.56 -22.35 21.73
C LYS A 408 -2.63 -23.83 22.11
N GLN A 409 -3.80 -24.29 22.56
CA GLN A 409 -4.00 -25.70 22.91
C GLN A 409 -3.94 -26.61 21.67
N GLU A 410 -4.52 -26.18 20.54
CA GLU A 410 -4.45 -26.91 19.28
C GLU A 410 -3.00 -27.04 18.80
N LEU A 411 -2.25 -25.94 18.71
CA LEU A 411 -0.84 -25.93 18.33
C LEU A 411 0.02 -26.80 19.24
N SER A 412 -0.24 -26.77 20.56
CA SER A 412 0.46 -27.63 21.52
C SER A 412 0.21 -29.12 21.26
N ARG A 413 -1.04 -29.52 20.93
CA ARG A 413 -1.38 -30.92 20.61
C ARG A 413 -0.73 -31.39 19.29
N GLU A 414 -0.59 -30.47 18.34
CA GLU A 414 0.05 -30.70 17.05
C GLU A 414 1.59 -30.69 17.15
N GLY A 415 2.16 -30.25 18.26
CA GLY A 415 3.61 -30.13 18.45
C GLY A 415 4.25 -29.00 17.68
N LEU A 416 3.46 -27.98 17.30
CA LEU A 416 3.93 -26.79 16.59
C LEU A 416 4.39 -25.71 17.55
N GLU A 417 5.48 -25.04 17.21
CA GLU A 417 6.01 -23.94 18.00
C GLU A 417 5.16 -22.68 17.86
N TYR A 418 4.97 -21.96 18.97
CA TYR A 418 4.22 -20.69 19.00
C TYR A 418 4.68 -19.80 20.15
N ASP A 419 4.30 -18.52 20.14
CA ASP A 419 4.54 -17.62 21.28
C ASP A 419 3.42 -17.75 22.33
N PRO A 420 3.69 -18.36 23.49
CA PRO A 420 2.68 -18.53 24.53
C PRO A 420 2.30 -17.22 25.24
N LYS A 421 3.12 -16.16 25.10
CA LYS A 421 2.96 -14.88 25.80
C LYS A 421 2.58 -13.72 24.85
N ILE A 422 2.14 -14.05 23.63
CA ILE A 422 1.74 -13.02 22.67
C ILE A 422 0.71 -12.07 23.29
N ALA A 423 0.96 -10.77 23.19
CA ALA A 423 0.07 -9.75 23.76
C ALA A 423 -1.16 -9.54 22.84
N LEU A 424 -2.34 -9.34 23.47
CA LEU A 424 -3.60 -9.07 22.79
C LEU A 424 -4.09 -7.67 23.18
N GLY A 425 -3.97 -6.72 22.26
CA GLY A 425 -4.42 -5.33 22.41
C GLY A 425 -5.66 -5.01 21.60
N VAL A 426 -6.15 -3.80 21.78
CA VAL A 426 -7.37 -3.30 21.16
C VAL A 426 -7.11 -1.99 20.42
N MET A 427 -7.64 -1.87 19.22
CA MET A 427 -7.76 -0.59 18.55
C MET A 427 -8.99 0.14 19.08
N ILE A 428 -8.75 1.25 19.79
CA ILE A 428 -9.84 2.11 20.28
C ILE A 428 -10.19 3.10 19.18
N GLU A 429 -11.24 2.78 18.45
CA GLU A 429 -11.65 3.51 17.24
C GLU A 429 -13.17 3.68 17.11
N THR A 430 -13.93 3.23 18.13
CA THR A 430 -15.36 3.47 18.24
C THR A 430 -15.67 4.36 19.43
N PRO A 431 -16.69 5.21 19.38
CA PRO A 431 -17.12 6.01 20.54
C PRO A 431 -17.49 5.15 21.77
N ALA A 432 -18.06 3.97 21.55
CA ALA A 432 -18.37 3.03 22.63
C ALA A 432 -17.11 2.57 23.36
N ALA A 433 -16.07 2.17 22.61
CA ALA A 433 -14.78 1.79 23.18
C ALA A 433 -14.10 2.97 23.89
N ALA A 434 -14.14 4.17 23.31
CA ALA A 434 -13.56 5.37 23.92
C ALA A 434 -14.23 5.73 25.25
N LEU A 435 -15.55 5.64 25.32
CA LEU A 435 -16.32 5.92 26.57
C LEU A 435 -16.14 4.87 27.66
N THR A 436 -15.80 3.64 27.30
CA THR A 436 -15.59 2.52 28.23
C THR A 436 -14.15 2.03 28.27
N ALA A 437 -13.21 2.89 27.89
CA ALA A 437 -11.78 2.54 27.83
C ALA A 437 -11.22 2.06 29.18
N ASP A 438 -11.70 2.57 30.30
CA ASP A 438 -11.34 2.15 31.64
C ASP A 438 -11.75 0.69 31.96
N LEU A 439 -12.82 0.20 31.35
CA LEU A 439 -13.25 -1.20 31.47
C LEU A 439 -12.42 -2.10 30.55
N MET A 440 -12.17 -1.66 29.31
CA MET A 440 -11.39 -2.40 28.34
C MET A 440 -9.93 -2.52 28.74
N ALA A 441 -9.35 -1.49 29.38
CA ALA A 441 -7.98 -1.49 29.86
C ALA A 441 -7.67 -2.57 30.92
N LYS A 442 -8.69 -3.18 31.51
CA LYS A 442 -8.55 -4.30 32.47
C LYS A 442 -8.42 -5.66 31.76
N GLU A 443 -8.78 -5.71 30.48
CA GLU A 443 -8.84 -6.94 29.67
C GLU A 443 -7.85 -6.96 28.51
N ALA A 444 -7.36 -5.80 28.10
CA ALA A 444 -6.39 -5.65 27.03
C ALA A 444 -4.97 -5.45 27.56
N ASP A 445 -3.98 -5.93 26.81
CA ASP A 445 -2.56 -5.79 27.17
C ASP A 445 -1.98 -4.44 26.70
N PHE A 446 -2.57 -3.79 25.72
CA PHE A 446 -2.24 -2.45 25.23
C PHE A 446 -3.39 -1.84 24.44
N PHE A 447 -3.33 -0.53 24.21
CA PHE A 447 -4.22 0.18 23.33
C PHE A 447 -3.48 0.78 22.14
N SER A 448 -4.15 0.83 20.98
CA SER A 448 -3.79 1.70 19.87
C SER A 448 -5.02 2.52 19.46
N ILE A 449 -4.88 3.83 19.30
CA ILE A 449 -5.98 4.71 18.94
C ILE A 449 -6.07 4.79 17.42
N GLY A 450 -7.17 4.30 16.85
CA GLY A 450 -7.48 4.38 15.42
C GLY A 450 -8.18 5.70 15.09
N THR A 451 -7.41 6.76 14.83
CA THR A 451 -7.97 8.13 14.69
C THR A 451 -8.96 8.28 13.56
N ASN A 452 -8.77 7.56 12.45
CA ASN A 452 -9.62 7.69 11.29
C ASN A 452 -11.06 7.26 11.58
N ASP A 453 -11.23 6.05 12.08
CA ASP A 453 -12.55 5.50 12.39
C ASP A 453 -13.13 6.15 13.67
N LEU A 454 -12.28 6.45 14.67
CA LEU A 454 -12.73 7.21 15.84
C LEU A 454 -13.34 8.57 15.45
N THR A 455 -12.70 9.28 14.54
CA THR A 455 -13.21 10.55 14.03
C THR A 455 -14.51 10.33 13.27
N GLN A 456 -14.52 9.44 12.28
CA GLN A 456 -15.69 9.14 11.46
C GLN A 456 -16.93 8.83 12.30
N TYR A 457 -16.80 7.94 13.28
CA TYR A 457 -17.92 7.55 14.14
C TYR A 457 -18.28 8.61 15.20
N THR A 458 -17.30 9.36 15.72
CA THR A 458 -17.57 10.39 16.74
C THR A 458 -18.33 11.56 16.16
N ILE A 459 -17.99 12.01 14.95
CA ILE A 459 -18.64 13.17 14.32
C ILE A 459 -19.69 12.76 13.27
N ALA A 460 -19.91 11.44 13.08
CA ALA A 460 -20.88 10.88 12.15
C ALA A 460 -20.68 11.35 10.69
N VAL A 461 -19.43 11.41 10.23
CA VAL A 461 -19.06 11.85 8.88
C VAL A 461 -18.33 10.72 8.16
N ASP A 462 -18.89 10.31 7.03
CA ASP A 462 -18.25 9.38 6.12
C ASP A 462 -17.13 10.08 5.35
N ARG A 463 -15.87 9.71 5.61
CA ARG A 463 -14.68 10.28 4.96
C ARG A 463 -14.59 9.97 3.46
N GLY A 464 -15.32 8.94 2.98
CA GLY A 464 -15.40 8.57 1.56
C GLY A 464 -16.47 9.33 0.78
N ASN A 465 -17.34 10.08 1.46
CA ASN A 465 -18.43 10.81 0.83
C ASN A 465 -18.02 12.26 0.54
N ALA A 466 -17.73 12.57 -0.73
CA ALA A 466 -17.30 13.89 -1.20
C ALA A 466 -18.25 15.07 -0.83
N LYS A 467 -19.51 14.78 -0.46
CA LYS A 467 -20.46 15.83 -0.05
C LYS A 467 -20.28 16.29 1.39
N VAL A 468 -19.67 15.46 2.24
CA VAL A 468 -19.51 15.75 3.68
C VAL A 468 -18.04 15.63 4.14
N GLU A 469 -17.12 15.19 3.29
CA GLU A 469 -15.70 15.01 3.64
C GLU A 469 -15.05 16.28 4.21
N GLN A 470 -15.51 17.47 3.80
CA GLN A 470 -15.03 18.75 4.33
C GLN A 470 -15.35 18.96 5.82
N LEU A 471 -16.28 18.19 6.38
CA LEU A 471 -16.59 18.19 7.81
C LEU A 471 -15.68 17.25 8.61
N TYR A 472 -14.96 16.35 7.90
CA TYR A 472 -14.09 15.39 8.54
C TYR A 472 -12.81 16.06 9.01
N THR A 473 -12.59 16.07 10.33
CA THR A 473 -11.37 16.58 10.93
C THR A 473 -11.07 15.89 12.26
N THR A 474 -9.83 15.44 12.43
CA THR A 474 -9.33 14.87 13.69
C THR A 474 -9.16 15.93 14.78
N LEU A 475 -9.09 17.21 14.41
CA LEU A 475 -9.02 18.34 15.34
C LEU A 475 -10.37 18.74 15.93
N HIS A 476 -11.42 17.92 15.72
CA HIS A 476 -12.71 18.17 16.35
C HIS A 476 -12.61 18.02 17.88
N PRO A 477 -13.14 18.99 18.70
CA PRO A 477 -13.03 18.97 20.16
C PRO A 477 -13.52 17.67 20.81
N ALA A 478 -14.57 17.03 20.25
CA ALA A 478 -15.05 15.74 20.74
C ALA A 478 -14.05 14.61 20.53
N VAL A 479 -13.36 14.60 19.40
CA VAL A 479 -12.31 13.61 19.08
C VAL A 479 -11.12 13.77 20.02
N LEU A 480 -10.62 14.99 20.19
CA LEU A 480 -9.48 15.27 21.10
C LEU A 480 -9.80 14.91 22.55
N ARG A 481 -11.03 15.19 23.01
CA ARG A 481 -11.47 14.78 24.36
C ARG A 481 -11.55 13.27 24.52
N SER A 482 -12.03 12.56 23.48
CA SER A 482 -12.03 11.09 23.45
C SER A 482 -10.62 10.54 23.54
N ILE A 483 -9.68 11.03 22.70
CA ILE A 483 -8.26 10.63 22.71
C ILE A 483 -7.65 10.83 24.10
N ARG A 484 -7.84 12.00 24.71
CA ARG A 484 -7.35 12.28 26.07
C ARG A 484 -7.93 11.30 27.10
N GLY A 485 -9.22 11.01 27.01
CA GLY A 485 -9.89 10.05 27.90
C GLY A 485 -9.34 8.63 27.78
N ILE A 486 -9.10 8.17 26.54
CA ILE A 486 -8.51 6.85 26.26
C ILE A 486 -7.10 6.75 26.86
N ILE A 487 -6.25 7.75 26.58
CA ILE A 487 -4.87 7.77 27.11
C ILE A 487 -4.89 7.77 28.65
N HIS A 488 -5.76 8.56 29.25
CA HIS A 488 -5.90 8.60 30.71
C HIS A 488 -6.31 7.23 31.31
N ALA A 489 -7.28 6.54 30.68
CA ALA A 489 -7.71 5.21 31.11
C ALA A 489 -6.58 4.17 31.01
N ALA A 490 -5.82 4.17 29.92
CA ALA A 490 -4.67 3.30 29.73
C ALA A 490 -3.58 3.54 30.79
N LYS A 491 -3.27 4.81 31.09
CA LYS A 491 -2.29 5.18 32.11
C LYS A 491 -2.71 4.76 33.52
N GLN A 492 -4.00 4.91 33.86
CA GLN A 492 -4.52 4.41 35.14
C GLN A 492 -4.38 2.89 35.27
N ALA A 493 -4.65 2.16 34.17
CA ALA A 493 -4.51 0.71 34.14
C ALA A 493 -3.05 0.24 33.99
N LYS A 494 -2.09 1.15 33.73
CA LYS A 494 -0.66 0.89 33.48
C LYS A 494 -0.41 0.01 32.25
N ILE A 495 -1.22 0.15 31.23
CA ILE A 495 -0.99 -0.47 29.92
C ILE A 495 -0.43 0.55 28.92
N PRO A 496 0.40 0.12 27.96
CA PRO A 496 0.87 0.99 26.89
C PRO A 496 -0.28 1.51 26.03
N VAL A 497 -0.14 2.74 25.52
CA VAL A 497 -1.09 3.33 24.58
C VAL A 497 -0.36 4.01 23.46
N GLY A 498 -0.62 3.51 22.23
CA GLY A 498 -0.14 4.07 20.97
C GLY A 498 -1.28 4.74 20.18
N MET A 499 -0.91 5.38 19.09
CA MET A 499 -1.86 5.93 18.13
C MET A 499 -1.36 5.75 16.71
N CYS A 500 -2.24 5.27 15.82
CA CYS A 500 -1.96 5.12 14.39
C CYS A 500 -2.82 6.09 13.58
N GLY A 501 -2.21 6.75 12.60
CA GLY A 501 -2.85 7.72 11.70
C GLY A 501 -1.98 8.97 11.48
N GLU A 502 -2.38 9.79 10.52
CA GLU A 502 -1.64 11.02 10.18
C GLU A 502 -1.59 12.04 11.33
N SER A 503 -2.61 12.04 12.19
CA SER A 503 -2.67 12.90 13.38
C SER A 503 -1.71 12.50 14.51
N ALA A 504 -1.00 11.37 14.37
CA ALA A 504 -0.02 10.94 15.36
C ALA A 504 1.18 11.90 15.50
N ALA A 505 1.38 12.78 14.52
CA ALA A 505 2.45 13.78 14.55
C ALA A 505 2.10 15.06 15.36
N ASP A 506 0.92 15.13 15.97
CA ASP A 506 0.48 16.32 16.71
C ASP A 506 1.13 16.39 18.10
N PRO A 507 1.82 17.51 18.45
CA PRO A 507 2.41 17.72 19.76
C PRO A 507 1.42 17.60 20.93
N LEU A 508 0.12 17.87 20.71
CA LEU A 508 -0.91 17.74 21.74
C LEU A 508 -0.94 16.34 22.37
N LEU A 509 -0.65 15.33 21.55
CA LEU A 509 -0.67 13.92 21.99
C LEU A 509 0.46 13.60 22.96
N MET A 510 1.59 14.30 22.81
CA MET A 510 2.71 14.20 23.75
C MET A 510 2.29 14.61 25.17
N GLN A 511 1.50 15.70 25.29
CA GLN A 511 0.99 16.15 26.58
C GLN A 511 -0.05 15.22 27.19
N PHE A 512 -0.89 14.60 26.37
CA PHE A 512 -1.86 13.65 26.87
C PHE A 512 -1.19 12.37 27.43
N GLY A 513 0.09 12.18 27.12
CA GLY A 513 0.89 11.08 27.65
C GLY A 513 0.94 9.85 26.75
N LEU A 514 0.77 10.02 25.45
CA LEU A 514 0.94 8.95 24.46
C LEU A 514 2.34 8.33 24.57
N ASP A 515 2.45 7.00 24.46
CA ASP A 515 3.72 6.29 24.53
C ASP A 515 4.32 6.05 23.14
N GLU A 516 3.46 5.80 22.15
CA GLU A 516 3.84 5.36 20.83
C GLU A 516 3.13 6.20 19.75
N PHE A 517 3.91 6.69 18.80
CA PHE A 517 3.44 7.35 17.58
C PHE A 517 3.66 6.41 16.40
N SER A 518 2.61 6.03 15.68
CA SER A 518 2.69 5.19 14.50
C SER A 518 2.20 5.93 13.26
N VAL A 519 3.12 6.17 12.32
CA VAL A 519 2.91 7.02 11.14
C VAL A 519 3.28 6.24 9.86
N SER A 520 3.00 6.80 8.67
CA SER A 520 3.51 6.22 7.43
C SER A 520 5.04 6.17 7.43
N ALA A 521 5.65 5.20 6.76
CA ALA A 521 7.11 5.06 6.70
C ALA A 521 7.81 6.35 6.23
N SER A 522 7.20 7.09 5.30
CA SER A 522 7.71 8.37 4.80
C SER A 522 7.62 9.52 5.81
N SER A 523 6.74 9.42 6.81
CA SER A 523 6.54 10.45 7.84
C SER A 523 7.43 10.26 9.07
N VAL A 524 8.10 9.11 9.22
CA VAL A 524 8.91 8.78 10.42
C VAL A 524 9.93 9.87 10.74
N LEU A 525 10.75 10.26 9.76
CA LEU A 525 11.81 11.24 10.00
C LEU A 525 11.26 12.63 10.33
N LYS A 526 10.18 13.04 9.67
CA LYS A 526 9.51 14.32 9.94
C LYS A 526 8.93 14.34 11.36
N THR A 527 8.26 13.26 11.75
CA THR A 527 7.66 13.14 13.09
C THR A 527 8.74 13.16 14.17
N ARG A 528 9.87 12.43 13.97
CA ARG A 528 11.01 12.46 14.91
C ARG A 528 11.58 13.88 15.08
N LYS A 529 11.75 14.59 13.97
CA LYS A 529 12.17 16.00 14.01
C LYS A 529 11.17 16.83 14.83
N THR A 530 9.87 16.74 14.52
CA THR A 530 8.82 17.49 15.23
C THR A 530 8.84 17.19 16.73
N ILE A 531 8.90 15.93 17.13
CA ILE A 531 9.00 15.55 18.55
C ILE A 531 10.23 16.18 19.20
N SER A 532 11.37 16.19 18.53
CA SER A 532 12.63 16.70 19.09
C SER A 532 12.67 18.24 19.27
N GLU A 533 11.79 18.97 18.61
CA GLU A 533 11.71 20.44 18.66
C GLU A 533 10.84 20.97 19.81
N TRP A 534 9.97 20.11 20.38
CA TRP A 534 9.05 20.50 21.45
C TRP A 534 9.62 20.16 22.83
N ASN A 535 9.41 21.05 23.79
CA ASN A 535 9.66 20.77 25.19
C ASN A 535 8.33 20.63 25.97
N ARG A 536 8.43 20.08 27.17
CA ARG A 536 7.27 19.76 27.99
C ARG A 536 6.42 20.99 28.32
N GLU A 537 7.05 22.12 28.67
CA GLU A 537 6.32 23.34 29.08
C GLU A 537 5.51 23.92 27.90
N GLN A 538 6.12 23.94 26.71
CA GLN A 538 5.44 24.39 25.50
C GLN A 538 4.25 23.51 25.16
N VAL A 539 4.44 22.19 25.19
CA VAL A 539 3.39 21.21 24.89
C VAL A 539 2.24 21.31 25.89
N GLU A 540 2.53 21.51 27.17
CA GLU A 540 1.53 21.69 28.22
C GLU A 540 0.68 22.92 28.00
N GLN A 541 1.32 24.08 27.74
CA GLN A 541 0.62 25.33 27.45
C GLN A 541 -0.26 25.23 26.19
N VAL A 542 0.27 24.64 25.11
CA VAL A 542 -0.46 24.46 23.86
C VAL A 542 -1.67 23.54 24.09
N ALA A 543 -1.52 22.45 24.81
CA ALA A 543 -2.61 21.52 25.06
C ALA A 543 -3.71 22.10 25.96
N GLU A 544 -3.34 22.83 27.02
CA GLU A 544 -4.32 23.47 27.89
C GLU A 544 -5.21 24.47 27.14
N GLN A 545 -4.62 25.30 26.29
CA GLN A 545 -5.37 26.27 25.49
C GLN A 545 -6.20 25.58 24.40
N ALA A 546 -5.62 24.62 23.69
CA ALA A 546 -6.33 23.86 22.66
C ALA A 546 -7.60 23.19 23.19
N MET A 547 -7.54 22.63 24.40
CA MET A 547 -8.69 21.96 25.03
C MET A 547 -9.83 22.89 25.48
N GLN A 548 -9.60 24.22 25.48
CA GLN A 548 -10.62 25.22 25.76
C GLN A 548 -11.35 25.72 24.49
N LEU A 549 -10.78 25.46 23.31
CA LEU A 549 -11.36 25.87 22.04
C LEU A 549 -12.59 25.05 21.69
N SER A 550 -13.52 25.66 20.99
CA SER A 550 -14.85 25.12 20.77
C SER A 550 -15.08 24.58 19.36
N THR A 551 -14.30 25.05 18.38
CA THR A 551 -14.47 24.68 16.98
C THR A 551 -13.19 24.12 16.37
N PRO A 552 -13.28 23.25 15.35
CA PRO A 552 -12.13 22.77 14.62
C PRO A 552 -11.28 23.88 13.99
N GLN A 553 -11.92 24.95 13.50
CA GLN A 553 -11.25 26.09 12.87
C GLN A 553 -10.38 26.84 13.88
N GLU A 554 -10.92 27.13 15.06
CA GLU A 554 -10.14 27.78 16.14
C GLU A 554 -8.94 26.92 16.54
N LEU A 555 -9.10 25.59 16.60
CA LEU A 555 -8.03 24.65 16.91
C LEU A 555 -6.94 24.66 15.82
N ASP A 556 -7.33 24.58 14.57
CA ASP A 556 -6.41 24.58 13.44
C ASP A 556 -5.59 25.87 13.38
N GLU A 557 -6.27 27.03 13.45
CA GLU A 557 -5.61 28.33 13.48
C GLU A 557 -4.68 28.50 14.69
N TYR A 558 -5.08 27.98 15.85
CA TYR A 558 -4.26 28.05 17.05
C TYR A 558 -3.00 27.18 16.92
N LEU A 559 -3.15 25.93 16.50
CA LEU A 559 -2.04 24.99 16.32
C LEU A 559 -1.07 25.46 15.24
N HIS A 560 -1.58 25.96 14.11
CA HIS A 560 -0.73 26.56 13.07
C HIS A 560 0.12 27.72 13.59
N ARG A 561 -0.45 28.60 14.43
CA ARG A 561 0.31 29.69 15.05
C ARG A 561 1.34 29.18 16.05
N ALA A 562 0.96 28.22 16.90
CA ALA A 562 1.85 27.64 17.90
C ALA A 562 3.04 26.91 17.24
N CYS A 563 2.81 26.13 16.18
CA CYS A 563 3.87 25.45 15.44
C CYS A 563 4.80 26.41 14.68
N ASN A 564 4.27 27.51 14.12
CA ASN A 564 5.08 28.49 13.40
C ASN A 564 5.90 29.43 14.31
N HIS A 565 5.55 29.53 15.58
CA HIS A 565 6.33 30.30 16.56
C HIS A 565 7.42 29.50 17.27
N SER A 566 7.46 28.17 17.01
CA SER A 566 8.51 27.29 17.55
C SER A 566 9.68 27.08 16.57
N LEU A 567 9.61 27.71 15.40
CA LEU A 567 10.68 27.83 14.40
C LEU A 567 11.30 29.23 14.47
#